data_72c0e0200414ed10b044a7597e19cc78
#
_entry.id   72c0e0200414ed10b044a7597e19cc78
#
_cell.length_a   1.000
_cell.length_b   1.000
_cell.length_c   1.000
_cell.angle_alpha   90.00
_cell.angle_beta   90.00
_cell.angle_gamma   90.00
#
_symmetry.space_group_name_H-M   'P 1'
#
loop_
_entity.id
_entity.type
_entity.pdbx_description
1 polymer ?
#
loop_
_entity_poly.entity_id
_entity_poly.type
_entity_poly.pdbx_seq_one_letter_code
_entity_poly.pdbx_strand_id
1 'polypeptide(L)'
;MTQAPTRNPARQVVPQRTIPQRANRRAFIVTATYYLLAAIAVRLTGPRYWGFLPDLLTRLQTRKPTNKARNFARRMSAVLGSGVDERTLLALHRRSEAANHQRVIFVTASRRRRGWDPDVVLIGGERIEQARSRGKGVILWADPFFHASILGKWALAEAGYRTWQLTSAGHGILDSPLANRVINPRMIEVERRYLAGRIVFDRHTTMKATRAMLKVLAEGGLISLTNNAYMGAILATPFGQGMVLHLAQTPLRLAALQGVPLLPVQTIERERFLRYEVTVGPDLSLALPPGSADPIGALAAIYADYLLGLARAEPGQFGGWAMMRAIDQEGG
;
A
#
# COMPACT_ATOMS: atom_id res chain seq x y z
N MET A 1 -27.92 12.64 35.31
CA MET A 1 -27.33 12.96 34.00
C MET A 1 -26.61 11.71 33.50
N THR A 2 -27.26 10.90 32.67
CA THR A 2 -26.76 9.64 32.15
C THR A 2 -25.89 9.98 30.94
N GLN A 3 -24.58 9.78 31.03
CA GLN A 3 -23.67 9.94 29.91
C GLN A 3 -24.08 8.90 28.86
N ALA A 4 -24.42 9.38 27.66
CA ALA A 4 -24.59 8.52 26.49
C ALA A 4 -23.28 7.73 26.21
N PRO A 5 -23.36 6.43 25.88
CA PRO A 5 -22.18 5.64 25.61
C PRO A 5 -21.45 6.26 24.44
N THR A 6 -20.22 6.71 24.66
CA THR A 6 -19.30 7.15 23.60
C THR A 6 -19.16 6.02 22.59
N ARG A 7 -19.79 6.15 21.43
CA ARG A 7 -19.63 5.22 20.32
C ARG A 7 -18.14 5.15 19.97
N ASN A 8 -17.54 4.00 20.20
CA ASN A 8 -16.16 3.72 19.83
C ASN A 8 -16.04 3.85 18.29
N PRO A 9 -15.35 4.85 17.74
CA PRO A 9 -15.30 5.11 16.30
C PRO A 9 -14.65 3.97 15.50
N ALA A 10 -13.90 3.08 16.16
CA ALA A 10 -13.25 1.92 15.54
C ALA A 10 -14.25 0.83 15.04
N ARG A 11 -15.55 1.00 15.22
CA ARG A 11 -16.54 -0.06 14.98
C ARG A 11 -17.50 0.19 13.82
N GLN A 12 -17.34 1.24 13.05
CA GLN A 12 -18.17 1.42 11.86
C GLN A 12 -17.66 0.50 10.72
N VAL A 13 -18.37 -0.62 10.54
CA VAL A 13 -18.23 -1.44 9.32
C VAL A 13 -18.86 -0.66 8.17
N VAL A 14 -18.04 -0.08 7.33
CA VAL A 14 -18.51 0.64 6.16
C VAL A 14 -18.75 -0.36 5.02
N PRO A 15 -19.95 -0.41 4.41
CA PRO A 15 -20.18 -1.23 3.24
C PRO A 15 -19.20 -0.81 2.12
N GLN A 16 -18.52 -1.80 1.55
CA GLN A 16 -17.53 -1.56 0.52
C GLN A 16 -18.16 -0.96 -0.74
N ARG A 17 -18.19 0.36 -0.85
CA ARG A 17 -18.35 1.05 -2.11
C ARG A 17 -16.97 1.18 -2.78
N THR A 18 -16.42 0.09 -3.28
CA THR A 18 -15.41 0.17 -4.33
C THR A 18 -16.11 0.70 -5.58
N ILE A 19 -16.11 2.01 -5.73
CA ILE A 19 -16.37 2.62 -7.03
C ILE A 19 -15.08 2.40 -7.81
N PRO A 20 -15.02 1.46 -8.78
CA PRO A 20 -13.89 1.43 -9.69
C PRO A 20 -13.92 2.78 -10.40
N GLN A 21 -12.92 3.63 -10.13
CA GLN A 21 -12.69 4.77 -11.02
C GLN A 21 -12.23 4.18 -12.35
N ARG A 22 -13.19 3.84 -13.21
CA ARG A 22 -12.89 3.43 -14.58
C ARG A 22 -12.13 4.58 -15.24
N ALA A 23 -10.85 4.35 -15.46
CA ALA A 23 -10.03 5.32 -16.16
C ALA A 23 -10.64 5.55 -17.56
N ASN A 24 -10.85 6.81 -17.91
CA ASN A 24 -11.36 7.19 -19.20
C ASN A 24 -10.27 7.00 -20.28
N ARG A 25 -10.67 7.10 -21.55
CA ARG A 25 -9.80 6.98 -22.72
C ARG A 25 -8.58 7.92 -22.65
N ARG A 26 -8.77 9.14 -22.11
CA ARG A 26 -7.70 10.13 -21.95
C ARG A 26 -6.63 9.64 -20.95
N ALA A 27 -7.04 9.11 -19.81
CA ALA A 27 -6.11 8.57 -18.81
C ALA A 27 -5.30 7.39 -19.38
N PHE A 28 -5.94 6.54 -20.19
CA PHE A 28 -5.24 5.46 -20.88
C PHE A 28 -4.17 5.98 -21.84
N ILE A 29 -4.51 6.96 -22.71
CA ILE A 29 -3.57 7.56 -23.67
C ILE A 29 -2.38 8.18 -22.94
N VAL A 30 -2.64 9.00 -21.90
CA VAL A 30 -1.57 9.62 -21.10
C VAL A 30 -0.64 8.55 -20.49
N THR A 31 -1.22 7.49 -19.91
CA THR A 31 -0.44 6.42 -19.31
C THR A 31 0.37 5.65 -20.36
N ALA A 32 -0.22 5.33 -21.50
CA ALA A 32 0.46 4.63 -22.60
C ALA A 32 1.62 5.47 -23.18
N THR A 33 1.40 6.77 -23.39
CA THR A 33 2.45 7.71 -23.82
C THR A 33 3.58 7.77 -22.80
N TYR A 34 3.23 7.84 -21.51
CA TYR A 34 4.22 7.84 -20.45
C TYR A 34 5.05 6.55 -20.41
N TYR A 35 4.42 5.38 -20.66
CA TYR A 35 5.14 4.11 -20.81
C TYR A 35 6.14 4.13 -21.97
N LEU A 36 5.76 4.71 -23.10
CA LEU A 36 6.64 4.83 -24.25
C LEU A 36 7.84 5.72 -23.92
N LEU A 37 7.60 6.90 -23.34
CA LEU A 37 8.66 7.82 -22.93
C LEU A 37 9.59 7.19 -21.87
N ALA A 38 9.02 6.48 -20.89
CA ALA A 38 9.77 5.74 -19.90
C ALA A 38 10.64 4.66 -20.53
N ALA A 39 10.13 3.93 -21.52
CA ALA A 39 10.90 2.91 -22.24
C ALA A 39 12.10 3.51 -22.99
N ILE A 40 11.92 4.68 -23.61
CA ILE A 40 12.98 5.42 -24.29
C ILE A 40 14.02 5.89 -23.26
N ALA A 41 13.58 6.58 -22.19
CA ALA A 41 14.48 7.10 -21.18
C ALA A 41 15.29 6.00 -20.50
N VAL A 42 14.63 4.92 -20.07
CA VAL A 42 15.29 3.76 -19.45
C VAL A 42 16.30 3.10 -20.40
N ARG A 43 16.05 3.13 -21.72
CA ARG A 43 16.95 2.54 -22.72
C ARG A 43 18.17 3.41 -23.00
N LEU A 44 17.99 4.73 -23.01
CA LEU A 44 19.03 5.70 -23.43
C LEU A 44 19.85 6.25 -22.27
N THR A 45 19.34 6.20 -21.03
CA THR A 45 19.98 6.81 -19.86
C THR A 45 20.15 5.83 -18.72
N GLY A 46 21.01 6.18 -17.75
CA GLY A 46 21.15 5.44 -16.48
C GLY A 46 20.12 5.83 -15.43
N PRO A 47 20.00 5.03 -14.33
CA PRO A 47 19.01 5.24 -13.27
C PRO A 47 19.02 6.63 -12.65
N ARG A 48 20.18 7.27 -12.54
CA ARG A 48 20.33 8.64 -11.99
C ARG A 48 19.52 9.69 -12.74
N TYR A 49 19.22 9.47 -14.03
CA TYR A 49 18.51 10.43 -14.88
C TYR A 49 17.00 10.09 -15.02
N TRP A 50 16.55 8.92 -14.57
CA TRP A 50 15.16 8.52 -14.75
C TRP A 50 14.16 9.39 -14.00
N GLY A 51 14.60 10.07 -12.95
CA GLY A 51 13.79 10.98 -12.15
C GLY A 51 13.24 12.18 -12.92
N PHE A 52 13.86 12.57 -14.04
CA PHE A 52 13.41 13.68 -14.84
C PHE A 52 11.97 13.52 -15.37
N LEU A 53 11.60 12.31 -15.84
CA LEU A 53 10.28 12.07 -16.40
C LEU A 53 9.14 12.17 -15.37
N PRO A 54 9.19 11.50 -14.20
CA PRO A 54 8.21 11.69 -13.14
C PRO A 54 8.08 13.14 -12.71
N ASP A 55 9.20 13.87 -12.59
CA ASP A 55 9.19 15.26 -12.18
C ASP A 55 8.55 16.17 -13.22
N LEU A 56 8.90 15.99 -14.49
CA LEU A 56 8.28 16.74 -15.58
C LEU A 56 6.76 16.50 -15.64
N LEU A 57 6.34 15.25 -15.59
CA LEU A 57 4.91 14.90 -15.60
C LEU A 57 4.19 15.49 -14.39
N THR A 58 4.80 15.39 -13.21
CA THR A 58 4.25 15.96 -11.98
C THR A 58 4.14 17.48 -12.08
N ARG A 59 5.18 18.18 -12.55
CA ARG A 59 5.14 19.63 -12.75
C ARG A 59 4.00 20.05 -13.70
N LEU A 60 3.81 19.32 -14.78
CA LEU A 60 2.74 19.60 -15.74
C LEU A 60 1.34 19.39 -15.12
N GLN A 61 1.17 18.34 -14.32
CA GLN A 61 -0.10 18.01 -13.67
C GLN A 61 -0.42 18.91 -12.46
N THR A 62 0.60 19.42 -11.77
CA THR A 62 0.45 20.21 -10.54
C THR A 62 0.66 21.73 -10.76
N ARG A 63 0.63 22.18 -12.01
CA ARG A 63 0.75 23.63 -12.34
C ARG A 63 -0.34 24.48 -11.70
N LYS A 64 -1.56 23.93 -11.62
CA LYS A 64 -2.70 24.61 -10.99
C LYS A 64 -3.12 23.85 -9.73
N PRO A 65 -3.47 24.54 -8.63
CA PRO A 65 -4.01 23.90 -7.45
C PRO A 65 -5.34 23.23 -7.82
N THR A 66 -5.39 21.93 -7.67
CA THR A 66 -6.59 21.12 -7.92
C THR A 66 -7.30 20.80 -6.61
N ASN A 67 -8.57 20.40 -6.67
CA ASN A 67 -9.28 19.85 -5.50
C ASN A 67 -8.53 18.65 -4.89
N LYS A 68 -7.85 17.86 -5.75
CA LYS A 68 -6.99 16.75 -5.30
C LYS A 68 -5.84 17.25 -4.41
N ALA A 69 -5.14 18.31 -4.82
CA ALA A 69 -4.04 18.90 -4.04
C ALA A 69 -4.54 19.48 -2.71
N ARG A 70 -5.67 20.19 -2.70
CA ARG A 70 -6.29 20.72 -1.47
C ARG A 70 -6.71 19.61 -0.50
N ASN A 71 -7.36 18.56 -0.99
CA ASN A 71 -7.73 17.42 -0.17
C ASN A 71 -6.51 16.67 0.38
N PHE A 72 -5.45 16.58 -0.41
CA PHE A 72 -4.17 16.01 0.03
C PHE A 72 -3.57 16.85 1.15
N ALA A 73 -3.46 18.17 0.97
CA ALA A 73 -2.94 19.10 1.98
C ALA A 73 -3.73 18.99 3.29
N ARG A 74 -5.08 18.98 3.23
CA ARG A 74 -5.92 18.81 4.42
C ARG A 74 -5.64 17.51 5.18
N ARG A 75 -5.48 16.38 4.46
CA ARG A 75 -5.16 15.08 5.07
C ARG A 75 -3.77 15.07 5.71
N MET A 76 -2.80 15.68 5.05
CA MET A 76 -1.45 15.80 5.60
C MET A 76 -1.42 16.69 6.84
N SER A 77 -2.10 17.85 6.83
CA SER A 77 -2.20 18.71 8.02
C SER A 77 -2.84 18.02 9.21
N ALA A 78 -3.82 17.15 8.97
CA ALA A 78 -4.45 16.36 10.05
C ALA A 78 -3.47 15.38 10.73
N VAL A 79 -2.41 14.96 10.04
CA VAL A 79 -1.39 14.03 10.55
C VAL A 79 -0.14 14.75 11.04
N LEU A 80 0.32 15.75 10.29
CA LEU A 80 1.56 16.48 10.58
C LEU A 80 1.36 17.63 11.57
N GLY A 81 0.13 18.07 11.76
CA GLY A 81 -0.23 19.22 12.58
C GLY A 81 -0.40 20.50 11.76
N SER A 82 -1.08 21.49 12.36
CA SER A 82 -1.42 22.77 11.74
C SER A 82 -0.23 23.72 11.54
N GLY A 83 0.94 23.41 12.10
CA GLY A 83 2.15 24.21 11.96
C GLY A 83 2.89 24.03 10.63
N VAL A 84 2.46 23.10 9.77
CA VAL A 84 3.11 22.87 8.47
C VAL A 84 2.54 23.85 7.44
N ASP A 85 3.39 24.68 6.86
CA ASP A 85 2.99 25.69 5.88
C ASP A 85 2.50 25.07 4.55
N GLU A 86 1.68 25.84 3.82
CA GLU A 86 1.08 25.38 2.56
C GLU A 86 2.14 25.05 1.50
N ARG A 87 3.24 25.78 1.44
CA ARG A 87 4.34 25.54 0.49
C ARG A 87 4.96 24.17 0.71
N THR A 88 5.20 23.80 1.96
CA THR A 88 5.70 22.48 2.36
C THR A 88 4.70 21.38 1.99
N LEU A 89 3.40 21.56 2.28
CA LEU A 89 2.37 20.61 1.92
C LEU A 89 2.28 20.38 0.40
N LEU A 90 2.39 21.44 -0.40
CA LEU A 90 2.40 21.33 -1.86
C LEU A 90 3.68 20.66 -2.38
N ALA A 91 4.83 20.90 -1.76
CA ALA A 91 6.08 20.21 -2.11
C ALA A 91 5.99 18.71 -1.82
N LEU A 92 5.43 18.32 -0.68
CA LEU A 92 5.18 16.94 -0.30
C LEU A 92 4.16 16.27 -1.25
N HIS A 93 3.10 16.97 -1.65
CA HIS A 93 2.18 16.48 -2.65
C HIS A 93 2.86 16.20 -3.99
N ARG A 94 3.71 17.11 -4.47
CA ARG A 94 4.48 16.90 -5.70
C ARG A 94 5.42 15.71 -5.58
N ARG A 95 6.12 15.55 -4.46
CA ARG A 95 6.98 14.39 -4.20
C ARG A 95 6.17 13.09 -4.24
N SER A 96 5.00 13.07 -3.62
CA SER A 96 4.07 11.95 -3.62
C SER A 96 3.57 11.58 -5.03
N GLU A 97 3.19 12.57 -5.85
CA GLU A 97 2.79 12.32 -7.24
C GLU A 97 3.97 11.81 -8.09
N ALA A 98 5.16 12.37 -7.92
CA ALA A 98 6.36 11.89 -8.61
C ALA A 98 6.69 10.44 -8.25
N ALA A 99 6.62 10.08 -6.96
CA ALA A 99 6.82 8.70 -6.50
C ALA A 99 5.79 7.73 -7.09
N ASN A 100 4.53 8.15 -7.22
CA ASN A 100 3.51 7.34 -7.89
C ASN A 100 3.84 7.11 -9.37
N HIS A 101 4.38 8.10 -10.06
CA HIS A 101 4.79 7.96 -11.47
C HIS A 101 6.02 7.07 -11.67
N GLN A 102 6.89 6.92 -10.68
CA GLN A 102 8.06 6.03 -10.75
C GLN A 102 7.68 4.56 -11.01
N ARG A 103 6.49 4.12 -10.61
CA ARG A 103 6.02 2.74 -10.83
C ARG A 103 6.10 2.28 -12.28
N VAL A 104 5.80 3.17 -13.23
CA VAL A 104 5.91 2.87 -14.68
C VAL A 104 7.37 2.63 -15.07
N ILE A 105 8.28 3.45 -14.53
CA ILE A 105 9.71 3.30 -14.79
C ILE A 105 10.23 1.99 -14.19
N PHE A 106 9.83 1.63 -12.96
CA PHE A 106 10.20 0.35 -12.34
C PHE A 106 9.80 -0.84 -13.20
N VAL A 107 8.53 -0.88 -13.66
CA VAL A 107 8.05 -1.95 -14.54
C VAL A 107 8.84 -2.00 -15.83
N THR A 108 9.12 -0.84 -16.43
CA THR A 108 9.85 -0.74 -17.71
C THR A 108 11.30 -1.18 -17.56
N ALA A 109 11.96 -0.72 -16.49
CA ALA A 109 13.36 -1.03 -16.21
C ALA A 109 13.58 -2.51 -15.85
N SER A 110 12.70 -3.08 -15.01
CA SER A 110 12.74 -4.50 -14.61
C SER A 110 12.52 -5.47 -15.79
N ARG A 111 11.94 -5.00 -16.91
CA ARG A 111 11.73 -5.80 -18.12
C ARG A 111 12.90 -5.77 -19.11
N ARG A 112 13.93 -4.96 -18.87
CA ARG A 112 15.13 -4.94 -19.75
C ARG A 112 15.90 -6.25 -19.63
N ARG A 113 16.62 -6.59 -20.72
CA ARG A 113 17.45 -7.79 -20.79
C ARG A 113 18.56 -7.82 -19.71
N ARG A 114 19.15 -6.66 -19.39
CA ARG A 114 20.14 -6.50 -18.30
C ARG A 114 19.50 -6.15 -16.95
N GLY A 115 18.18 -5.98 -16.94
CA GLY A 115 17.44 -5.61 -15.74
C GLY A 115 17.74 -4.21 -15.22
N TRP A 116 17.09 -3.87 -14.13
CA TRP A 116 17.38 -2.77 -13.23
C TRP A 116 17.73 -3.41 -11.91
N ASP A 117 18.88 -3.08 -11.37
CA ASP A 117 19.47 -3.71 -10.19
C ASP A 117 19.80 -2.62 -9.16
N PRO A 118 18.79 -2.12 -8.43
CA PRO A 118 18.99 -1.18 -7.34
C PRO A 118 19.53 -1.91 -6.10
N ASP A 119 20.24 -1.18 -5.24
CA ASP A 119 20.58 -1.64 -3.91
C ASP A 119 19.31 -1.70 -3.04
N VAL A 120 18.87 -2.92 -2.70
CA VAL A 120 17.65 -3.15 -1.91
C VAL A 120 18.00 -3.93 -0.65
N VAL A 121 17.95 -3.25 0.49
CA VAL A 121 18.29 -3.83 1.79
C VAL A 121 17.03 -4.28 2.53
N LEU A 122 16.99 -5.54 2.99
CA LEU A 122 15.96 -6.05 3.90
C LEU A 122 16.41 -5.90 5.35
N ILE A 123 15.60 -5.24 6.17
CA ILE A 123 15.83 -5.03 7.60
C ILE A 123 14.73 -5.77 8.38
N GLY A 124 15.10 -6.52 9.43
CA GLY A 124 14.12 -7.21 10.28
C GLY A 124 13.57 -8.50 9.66
N GLY A 125 14.25 -9.09 8.66
CA GLY A 125 13.85 -10.36 8.06
C GLY A 125 13.75 -11.50 9.06
N GLU A 126 14.56 -11.51 10.10
CA GLU A 126 14.55 -12.48 11.22
C GLU A 126 13.19 -12.52 11.95
N ARG A 127 12.42 -11.44 11.93
CA ARG A 127 11.09 -11.39 12.54
C ARG A 127 10.08 -12.28 11.82
N ILE A 128 10.31 -12.56 10.53
CA ILE A 128 9.49 -13.52 9.77
C ILE A 128 9.71 -14.92 10.31
N GLU A 129 10.97 -15.32 10.55
CA GLU A 129 11.27 -16.64 11.11
C GLU A 129 10.77 -16.77 12.56
N GLN A 130 10.93 -15.73 13.36
CA GLN A 130 10.38 -15.69 14.72
C GLN A 130 8.84 -15.82 14.70
N ALA A 131 8.16 -15.19 13.75
CA ALA A 131 6.72 -15.33 13.60
C ALA A 131 6.32 -16.73 13.13
N ARG A 132 7.05 -17.33 12.17
CA ARG A 132 6.79 -18.68 11.66
C ARG A 132 7.02 -19.76 12.72
N SER A 133 7.96 -19.58 13.64
CA SER A 133 8.22 -20.54 14.73
C SER A 133 7.03 -20.74 15.67
N ARG A 134 6.01 -19.87 15.60
CA ARG A 134 4.73 -20.03 16.32
C ARG A 134 3.80 -21.09 15.68
N GLY A 135 4.27 -21.80 14.64
CA GLY A 135 3.55 -22.91 14.00
C GLY A 135 2.42 -22.51 13.06
N LYS A 136 2.35 -21.23 12.68
CA LYS A 136 1.38 -20.71 11.71
C LYS A 136 2.10 -19.97 10.59
N GLY A 137 1.44 -19.83 9.43
CA GLY A 137 1.88 -18.89 8.40
C GLY A 137 1.81 -17.45 8.89
N VAL A 138 2.35 -16.52 8.10
CA VAL A 138 2.49 -15.12 8.47
C VAL A 138 1.80 -14.22 7.46
N ILE A 139 1.11 -13.20 7.95
CA ILE A 139 0.58 -12.11 7.13
C ILE A 139 1.63 -10.99 7.12
N LEU A 140 2.17 -10.70 5.95
CA LEU A 140 3.00 -9.54 5.67
C LEU A 140 2.13 -8.42 5.11
N TRP A 141 1.81 -7.43 5.92
CA TRP A 141 0.98 -6.32 5.50
C TRP A 141 1.84 -5.21 4.92
N ALA A 142 1.89 -5.14 3.59
CA ALA A 142 2.64 -4.08 2.91
C ALA A 142 1.99 -2.73 3.18
N ASP A 143 2.72 -1.89 3.89
CA ASP A 143 2.32 -0.54 4.23
C ASP A 143 2.11 0.30 2.96
N PRO A 144 1.23 1.30 2.97
CA PRO A 144 0.86 2.04 1.78
C PRO A 144 1.94 3.05 1.36
N PHE A 145 3.14 2.57 1.11
CA PHE A 145 4.23 3.32 0.49
C PHE A 145 4.29 3.06 -1.01
N PHE A 146 4.70 4.06 -1.80
CA PHE A 146 4.63 3.99 -3.27
C PHE A 146 5.51 2.87 -3.87
N HIS A 147 6.60 2.52 -3.22
CA HIS A 147 7.59 1.58 -3.73
C HIS A 147 7.35 0.12 -3.32
N ALA A 148 6.42 -0.12 -2.39
CA ALA A 148 6.15 -1.46 -1.81
C ALA A 148 5.69 -2.50 -2.86
N SER A 149 5.06 -2.08 -3.95
CA SER A 149 4.43 -3.00 -4.91
C SER A 149 5.42 -3.92 -5.64
N ILE A 150 6.65 -3.48 -5.88
CA ILE A 150 7.70 -4.26 -6.56
C ILE A 150 8.86 -4.50 -5.62
N LEU A 151 9.41 -3.45 -5.01
CA LEU A 151 10.65 -3.52 -4.25
C LEU A 151 10.50 -4.27 -2.92
N GLY A 152 9.36 -4.13 -2.25
CA GLY A 152 9.07 -4.94 -1.05
C GLY A 152 9.04 -6.44 -1.34
N LYS A 153 8.44 -6.83 -2.47
CA LYS A 153 8.42 -8.24 -2.91
C LYS A 153 9.80 -8.73 -3.35
N TRP A 154 10.56 -7.87 -4.02
CA TRP A 154 11.92 -8.15 -4.45
C TRP A 154 12.79 -8.45 -3.24
N ALA A 155 12.92 -7.53 -2.27
CA ALA A 155 13.74 -7.73 -1.08
C ALA A 155 13.38 -9.01 -0.32
N LEU A 156 12.08 -9.27 -0.15
CA LEU A 156 11.61 -10.48 0.51
C LEU A 156 12.03 -11.74 -0.27
N ALA A 157 11.88 -11.74 -1.59
CA ALA A 157 12.21 -12.90 -2.43
C ALA A 157 13.72 -13.18 -2.48
N GLU A 158 14.57 -12.14 -2.57
CA GLU A 158 16.04 -12.28 -2.52
C GLU A 158 16.51 -12.85 -1.17
N ALA A 159 15.81 -12.52 -0.08
CA ALA A 159 16.05 -13.09 1.23
C ALA A 159 15.42 -14.48 1.43
N GLY A 160 14.83 -15.08 0.39
CA GLY A 160 14.19 -16.40 0.45
C GLY A 160 12.72 -16.41 0.88
N TYR A 161 12.11 -15.24 1.15
CA TYR A 161 10.73 -15.11 1.63
C TYR A 161 9.75 -14.88 0.47
N ARG A 162 9.50 -15.89 -0.34
CA ARG A 162 8.48 -15.80 -1.40
C ARG A 162 7.08 -15.84 -0.84
N THR A 163 6.27 -14.82 -1.16
CA THR A 163 4.93 -14.65 -0.62
C THR A 163 3.83 -15.00 -1.63
N TRP A 164 2.67 -15.43 -1.14
CA TRP A 164 1.43 -15.44 -1.90
C TRP A 164 0.77 -14.07 -1.81
N GLN A 165 0.62 -13.41 -2.94
CA GLN A 165 -0.01 -12.08 -2.97
C GLN A 165 -1.53 -12.18 -3.04
N LEU A 166 -2.21 -11.56 -2.06
CA LEU A 166 -3.63 -11.31 -2.14
C LEU A 166 -3.89 -10.06 -2.99
N THR A 167 -4.66 -10.19 -4.07
CA THR A 167 -4.83 -9.10 -5.04
C THR A 167 -6.20 -9.13 -5.72
N SER A 168 -6.70 -7.97 -6.13
CA SER A 168 -7.94 -7.87 -6.93
C SER A 168 -7.70 -8.29 -8.38
N ALA A 169 -8.78 -8.67 -9.08
CA ALA A 169 -8.75 -8.99 -10.50
C ALA A 169 -8.30 -7.78 -11.37
N GLY A 170 -8.63 -6.54 -10.93
CA GLY A 170 -8.22 -5.30 -11.60
C GLY A 170 -6.84 -4.76 -11.16
N HIS A 171 -6.01 -5.62 -10.55
CA HIS A 171 -4.67 -5.20 -10.08
C HIS A 171 -3.79 -4.69 -11.21
N GLY A 172 -3.21 -3.51 -10.99
CA GLY A 172 -2.29 -2.90 -11.96
C GLY A 172 -2.12 -1.40 -11.75
N ILE A 173 -1.66 -0.73 -12.78
CA ILE A 173 -1.39 0.72 -12.77
C ILE A 173 -2.67 1.54 -13.01
N LEU A 174 -3.55 1.01 -13.86
CA LEU A 174 -4.75 1.71 -14.28
C LEU A 174 -5.94 0.74 -14.35
N ASP A 175 -7.06 1.08 -13.70
CA ASP A 175 -8.27 0.26 -13.78
C ASP A 175 -9.13 0.66 -14.99
N SER A 176 -8.92 -0.04 -16.10
CA SER A 176 -9.77 0.02 -17.29
C SER A 176 -9.65 -1.28 -18.09
N PRO A 177 -10.68 -1.68 -18.89
CA PRO A 177 -10.61 -2.90 -19.71
C PRO A 177 -9.38 -2.94 -20.63
N LEU A 178 -9.05 -1.79 -21.25
CA LEU A 178 -7.90 -1.67 -22.14
C LEU A 178 -6.56 -1.75 -21.37
N ALA A 179 -6.46 -1.11 -20.22
CA ALA A 179 -5.26 -1.21 -19.37
C ALA A 179 -5.06 -2.62 -18.83
N ASN A 180 -6.14 -3.29 -18.43
CA ASN A 180 -6.10 -4.68 -17.97
C ASN A 180 -5.60 -5.64 -19.06
N ARG A 181 -5.82 -5.30 -20.34
CA ARG A 181 -5.34 -6.11 -21.49
C ARG A 181 -3.90 -5.78 -21.91
N VAL A 182 -3.47 -4.53 -21.80
CA VAL A 182 -2.20 -4.06 -22.42
C VAL A 182 -1.16 -3.63 -21.39
N ILE A 183 -1.56 -2.87 -20.38
CA ILE A 183 -0.63 -2.22 -19.44
C ILE A 183 -0.39 -3.08 -18.19
N ASN A 184 -1.47 -3.48 -17.52
CA ASN A 184 -1.39 -4.18 -16.24
C ASN A 184 -0.69 -5.55 -16.31
N PRO A 185 -0.79 -6.35 -17.41
CA PRO A 185 -0.04 -7.60 -17.53
C PRO A 185 1.48 -7.44 -17.40
N ARG A 186 2.01 -6.28 -17.81
CA ARG A 186 3.45 -5.97 -17.71
C ARG A 186 3.90 -5.85 -16.26
N MET A 187 3.10 -5.20 -15.42
CA MET A 187 3.36 -5.10 -13.99
C MET A 187 3.23 -6.47 -13.31
N ILE A 188 2.17 -7.21 -13.63
CA ILE A 188 1.92 -8.55 -13.10
C ILE A 188 3.08 -9.50 -13.45
N GLU A 189 3.61 -9.43 -14.67
CA GLU A 189 4.77 -10.22 -15.11
C GLU A 189 6.00 -9.94 -14.25
N VAL A 190 6.30 -8.67 -13.97
CA VAL A 190 7.43 -8.28 -13.10
C VAL A 190 7.21 -8.78 -11.68
N GLU A 191 6.04 -8.56 -11.10
CA GLU A 191 5.74 -8.98 -9.72
C GLU A 191 5.81 -10.50 -9.54
N ARG A 192 5.38 -11.27 -10.52
CA ARG A 192 5.40 -12.75 -10.48
C ARG A 192 6.79 -13.34 -10.25
N ARG A 193 7.85 -12.64 -10.65
CA ARG A 193 9.24 -13.11 -10.46
C ARG A 193 9.59 -13.26 -8.97
N TYR A 194 8.95 -12.46 -8.11
CA TYR A 194 9.24 -12.35 -6.69
C TYR A 194 8.20 -13.04 -5.80
N LEU A 195 7.18 -13.66 -6.38
CA LEU A 195 6.07 -14.27 -5.65
C LEU A 195 6.13 -15.80 -5.70
N ALA A 196 5.63 -16.45 -4.65
CA ALA A 196 5.28 -17.87 -4.68
C ALA A 196 4.03 -18.10 -5.53
N GLY A 197 3.09 -17.14 -5.49
CA GLY A 197 1.86 -17.21 -6.25
C GLY A 197 0.95 -16.00 -6.00
N ARG A 198 -0.26 -16.06 -6.58
CA ARG A 198 -1.26 -15.01 -6.44
C ARG A 198 -2.62 -15.60 -6.08
N ILE A 199 -3.26 -15.03 -5.08
CA ILE A 199 -4.65 -15.30 -4.72
C ILE A 199 -5.45 -14.11 -5.26
N VAL A 200 -6.16 -14.35 -6.37
CA VAL A 200 -6.94 -13.31 -7.04
C VAL A 200 -8.38 -13.38 -6.57
N PHE A 201 -8.96 -12.25 -6.18
CA PHE A 201 -10.35 -12.13 -5.79
C PHE A 201 -11.09 -11.09 -6.64
N ASP A 202 -12.37 -11.32 -6.77
CA ASP A 202 -13.37 -10.38 -7.27
C ASP A 202 -14.61 -10.42 -6.36
N ARG A 203 -15.67 -9.74 -6.74
CA ARG A 203 -16.92 -9.69 -5.96
C ARG A 203 -17.57 -11.05 -5.75
N HIS A 204 -17.36 -12.01 -6.64
CA HIS A 204 -17.98 -13.34 -6.63
C HIS A 204 -17.08 -14.41 -6.01
N THR A 205 -15.77 -14.15 -5.99
CA THR A 205 -14.76 -15.14 -5.55
C THR A 205 -14.16 -14.86 -4.18
N THR A 206 -14.68 -13.91 -3.42
CA THR A 206 -14.15 -13.52 -2.11
C THR A 206 -14.01 -14.69 -1.14
N MET A 207 -15.02 -15.55 -1.03
CA MET A 207 -14.95 -16.74 -0.15
C MET A 207 -13.89 -17.75 -0.61
N LYS A 208 -13.76 -17.96 -1.94
CA LYS A 208 -12.74 -18.86 -2.50
C LYS A 208 -11.33 -18.32 -2.19
N ALA A 209 -11.13 -17.01 -2.36
CA ALA A 209 -9.86 -16.37 -2.03
C ALA A 209 -9.52 -16.43 -0.54
N THR A 210 -10.52 -16.27 0.35
CA THR A 210 -10.34 -16.43 1.80
C THR A 210 -9.92 -17.86 2.14
N ARG A 211 -10.56 -18.88 1.57
CA ARG A 211 -10.17 -20.29 1.78
C ARG A 211 -8.75 -20.57 1.30
N ALA A 212 -8.39 -20.05 0.12
CA ALA A 212 -7.03 -20.20 -0.41
C ALA A 212 -5.98 -19.53 0.51
N MET A 213 -6.27 -18.36 1.04
CA MET A 213 -5.41 -17.68 2.01
C MET A 213 -5.26 -18.48 3.30
N LEU A 214 -6.36 -19.00 3.86
CA LEU A 214 -6.33 -19.83 5.07
C LEU A 214 -5.54 -21.13 4.85
N LYS A 215 -5.63 -21.75 3.68
CA LYS A 215 -4.84 -22.93 3.32
C LYS A 215 -3.35 -22.60 3.33
N VAL A 216 -2.93 -21.52 2.67
CA VAL A 216 -1.52 -21.08 2.66
C VAL A 216 -1.01 -20.83 4.08
N LEU A 217 -1.81 -20.16 4.93
CA LEU A 217 -1.43 -19.90 6.32
C LEU A 217 -1.33 -21.16 7.16
N ALA A 218 -2.25 -22.14 6.96
CA ALA A 218 -2.21 -23.42 7.65
C ALA A 218 -0.99 -24.26 7.26
N GLU A 219 -0.49 -24.10 6.04
CA GLU A 219 0.72 -24.75 5.53
C GLU A 219 2.03 -24.00 5.93
N GLY A 220 1.95 -23.00 6.82
CA GLY A 220 3.12 -22.20 7.25
C GLY A 220 3.61 -21.20 6.21
N GLY A 221 2.81 -20.93 5.17
CA GLY A 221 3.16 -20.02 4.08
C GLY A 221 3.05 -18.55 4.45
N LEU A 222 3.59 -17.69 3.57
CA LEU A 222 3.59 -16.24 3.73
C LEU A 222 2.53 -15.62 2.81
N ILE A 223 1.64 -14.80 3.37
CA ILE A 223 0.66 -14.01 2.61
C ILE A 223 1.11 -12.56 2.60
N SER A 224 1.26 -11.96 1.43
CA SER A 224 1.41 -10.50 1.33
C SER A 224 0.12 -9.85 0.83
N LEU A 225 -0.25 -8.75 1.45
CA LEU A 225 -1.40 -7.94 1.07
C LEU A 225 -1.09 -6.46 1.28
N THR A 226 -1.86 -5.60 0.60
CA THR A 226 -1.81 -4.16 0.78
C THR A 226 -3.15 -3.67 1.34
N ASN A 227 -3.14 -2.56 2.06
CA ASN A 227 -4.37 -2.04 2.68
C ASN A 227 -5.46 -1.59 1.68
N ASN A 228 -5.13 -1.47 0.40
CA ASN A 228 -6.11 -1.16 -0.65
C ASN A 228 -6.74 -2.41 -1.30
N ALA A 229 -6.34 -3.60 -0.86
CA ALA A 229 -6.92 -4.87 -1.29
C ALA A 229 -8.00 -5.31 -0.28
N TYR A 230 -9.17 -4.69 -0.36
CA TYR A 230 -10.27 -5.00 0.56
C TYR A 230 -10.94 -6.31 0.21
N MET A 231 -10.94 -7.23 1.19
CA MET A 231 -11.77 -8.43 1.18
C MET A 231 -12.77 -8.34 2.34
N GLY A 232 -14.03 -8.15 2.01
CA GLY A 232 -15.10 -8.08 3.02
C GLY A 232 -15.21 -6.70 3.69
N ALA A 233 -15.42 -6.70 5.00
CA ALA A 233 -15.66 -5.49 5.76
C ALA A 233 -14.41 -4.60 5.89
N ILE A 234 -14.65 -3.30 5.99
CA ILE A 234 -13.64 -2.26 6.22
C ILE A 234 -13.90 -1.67 7.60
N LEU A 235 -12.83 -1.40 8.33
CA LEU A 235 -12.87 -0.66 9.59
C LEU A 235 -12.40 0.78 9.35
N ALA A 236 -13.21 1.75 9.76
CA ALA A 236 -12.79 3.13 9.87
C ALA A 236 -12.06 3.31 11.19
N THR A 237 -10.76 3.55 11.15
CA THR A 237 -9.91 3.66 12.34
C THR A 237 -9.37 5.08 12.43
N PRO A 238 -9.41 5.76 13.60
CA PRO A 238 -8.87 7.10 13.79
C PRO A 238 -7.43 7.21 13.27
N PHE A 239 -7.11 8.28 12.52
CA PHE A 239 -5.79 8.48 11.91
C PHE A 239 -5.47 9.98 11.77
N GLY A 240 -4.89 10.57 12.77
CA GLY A 240 -4.68 12.01 12.85
C GLY A 240 -5.95 12.77 13.27
N GLN A 241 -5.91 14.10 13.20
CA GLN A 241 -7.01 14.96 13.66
C GLN A 241 -8.22 14.92 12.71
N GLY A 242 -9.37 14.51 13.22
CA GLY A 242 -10.64 14.52 12.46
C GLY A 242 -10.66 13.61 11.24
N MET A 243 -9.74 12.65 11.13
CA MET A 243 -9.62 11.72 10.02
C MET A 243 -9.70 10.27 10.48
N VAL A 244 -10.14 9.41 9.57
CA VAL A 244 -10.08 7.96 9.71
C VAL A 244 -9.32 7.35 8.54
N LEU A 245 -8.65 6.24 8.82
CA LEU A 245 -8.03 5.36 7.82
C LEU A 245 -8.92 4.13 7.65
N HIS A 246 -9.24 3.80 6.41
CA HIS A 246 -9.97 2.58 6.10
C HIS A 246 -9.01 1.39 6.08
N LEU A 247 -9.23 0.43 6.97
CA LEU A 247 -8.44 -0.79 7.08
C LEU A 247 -9.26 -2.02 6.70
N ALA A 248 -8.64 -2.95 5.96
CA ALA A 248 -9.24 -4.24 5.66
C ALA A 248 -9.42 -5.05 6.95
N GLN A 249 -10.64 -5.50 7.24
CA GLN A 249 -10.94 -6.22 8.47
C GLN A 249 -10.35 -7.65 8.48
N THR A 250 -10.30 -8.32 7.34
CA THR A 250 -9.95 -9.75 7.28
C THR A 250 -8.56 -10.06 7.87
N PRO A 251 -7.46 -9.37 7.53
CA PRO A 251 -6.16 -9.65 8.13
C PRO A 251 -6.13 -9.37 9.63
N LEU A 252 -6.80 -8.30 10.10
CA LEU A 252 -6.92 -7.97 11.51
C LEU A 252 -7.69 -9.06 12.27
N ARG A 253 -8.78 -9.57 11.69
CA ARG A 253 -9.56 -10.65 12.26
C ARG A 253 -8.78 -11.95 12.39
N LEU A 254 -7.99 -12.32 11.37
CA LEU A 254 -7.13 -13.50 11.43
C LEU A 254 -6.04 -13.36 12.49
N ALA A 255 -5.42 -12.20 12.59
CA ALA A 255 -4.42 -11.95 13.62
C ALA A 255 -5.03 -11.94 15.03
N ALA A 256 -6.10 -11.16 15.24
CA ALA A 256 -6.69 -10.96 16.55
C ALA A 256 -7.42 -12.19 17.11
N LEU A 257 -8.12 -12.95 16.25
CA LEU A 257 -8.97 -14.07 16.71
C LEU A 257 -8.33 -15.45 16.51
N GLN A 258 -7.45 -15.60 15.53
CA GLN A 258 -6.83 -16.89 15.23
C GLN A 258 -5.33 -16.90 15.57
N GLY A 259 -4.80 -15.80 16.07
CA GLY A 259 -3.39 -15.67 16.46
C GLY A 259 -2.41 -15.83 15.29
N VAL A 260 -2.83 -15.47 14.07
CA VAL A 260 -1.94 -15.44 12.92
C VAL A 260 -1.01 -14.22 13.06
N PRO A 261 0.31 -14.38 13.00
CA PRO A 261 1.26 -13.27 13.04
C PRO A 261 0.97 -12.23 11.96
N LEU A 262 1.02 -10.95 12.33
CA LEU A 262 0.77 -9.81 11.46
C LEU A 262 1.93 -8.84 11.49
N LEU A 263 2.78 -8.87 10.47
CA LEU A 263 3.97 -8.04 10.37
C LEU A 263 3.75 -6.96 9.30
N PRO A 264 3.85 -5.67 9.64
CA PRO A 264 3.87 -4.61 8.65
C PRO A 264 5.18 -4.64 7.86
N VAL A 265 5.12 -4.26 6.58
CA VAL A 265 6.29 -4.20 5.70
C VAL A 265 6.33 -2.85 5.02
N GLN A 266 7.30 -2.05 5.39
CA GLN A 266 7.55 -0.72 4.85
C GLN A 266 8.62 -0.76 3.75
N THR A 267 8.48 0.08 2.71
CA THR A 267 9.50 0.26 1.66
C THR A 267 9.78 1.75 1.46
N ILE A 268 11.01 2.16 1.71
CA ILE A 268 11.46 3.55 1.63
C ILE A 268 12.55 3.70 0.57
N GLU A 269 12.42 4.71 -0.29
CA GLU A 269 13.46 5.13 -1.21
C GLU A 269 14.46 6.02 -0.45
N ARG A 270 15.73 5.59 -0.39
CA ARG A 270 16.84 6.37 0.19
C ARG A 270 17.59 7.15 -0.87
N GLU A 271 17.80 6.54 -2.03
CA GLU A 271 18.33 7.20 -3.21
C GLU A 271 17.50 6.82 -4.43
N ARG A 272 17.03 7.83 -5.13
CA ARG A 272 16.03 7.68 -6.18
C ARG A 272 16.50 6.73 -7.30
N PHE A 273 15.75 5.66 -7.54
CA PHE A 273 16.05 4.56 -8.47
C PHE A 273 17.31 3.74 -8.15
N LEU A 274 18.05 4.05 -7.11
CA LEU A 274 19.35 3.42 -6.81
C LEU A 274 19.34 2.64 -5.50
N ARG A 275 18.71 3.18 -4.42
CA ARG A 275 18.78 2.55 -3.10
C ARG A 275 17.45 2.58 -2.37
N TYR A 276 17.07 1.42 -1.82
CA TYR A 276 15.82 1.22 -1.10
C TYR A 276 16.03 0.41 0.17
N GLU A 277 15.25 0.71 1.18
CA GLU A 277 15.16 -0.07 2.41
C GLU A 277 13.78 -0.67 2.54
N VAL A 278 13.72 -1.97 2.77
CA VAL A 278 12.51 -2.73 3.08
C VAL A 278 12.61 -3.19 4.52
N THR A 279 11.73 -2.67 5.36
CA THR A 279 11.73 -3.00 6.79
C THR A 279 10.53 -3.87 7.13
N VAL A 280 10.78 -5.04 7.68
CA VAL A 280 9.76 -5.87 8.34
C VAL A 280 9.59 -5.36 9.76
N GLY A 281 8.40 -4.87 10.11
CA GLY A 281 8.08 -4.37 11.44
C GLY A 281 7.85 -5.47 12.48
N PRO A 282 7.49 -5.12 13.70
CA PRO A 282 7.19 -6.07 14.76
C PRO A 282 5.89 -6.85 14.46
N ASP A 283 5.72 -8.00 15.09
CA ASP A 283 4.44 -8.71 15.06
C ASP A 283 3.40 -7.95 15.91
N LEU A 284 2.50 -7.24 15.25
CA LEU A 284 1.49 -6.41 15.90
C LEU A 284 0.47 -7.23 16.70
N SER A 285 0.29 -8.52 16.37
CA SER A 285 -0.60 -9.39 17.11
C SER A 285 -0.15 -9.61 18.57
N LEU A 286 1.13 -9.44 18.86
CA LEU A 286 1.69 -9.56 20.20
C LEU A 286 1.44 -8.32 21.07
N ALA A 287 1.15 -7.19 20.46
CA ALA A 287 0.81 -5.96 21.18
C ALA A 287 -0.68 -5.90 21.60
N LEU A 288 -1.48 -6.90 21.20
CA LEU A 288 -2.89 -6.95 21.54
C LEU A 288 -3.08 -7.24 23.04
N PRO A 289 -3.79 -6.40 23.81
CA PRO A 289 -4.03 -6.65 25.22
C PRO A 289 -4.84 -7.93 25.45
N PRO A 290 -4.43 -8.80 26.40
CA PRO A 290 -5.20 -9.97 26.76
C PRO A 290 -6.62 -9.61 27.24
N GLY A 291 -7.62 -10.37 26.81
CA GLY A 291 -9.01 -10.13 27.24
C GLY A 291 -9.69 -8.91 26.64
N SER A 292 -9.11 -8.30 25.58
CA SER A 292 -9.74 -7.18 24.89
C SER A 292 -11.17 -7.50 24.48
N ALA A 293 -12.12 -6.63 24.85
CA ALA A 293 -13.54 -6.79 24.47
C ALA A 293 -13.78 -6.63 22.96
N ASP A 294 -12.94 -5.86 22.28
CA ASP A 294 -12.91 -5.70 20.81
C ASP A 294 -11.48 -5.90 20.28
N PRO A 295 -11.01 -7.15 20.16
CA PRO A 295 -9.63 -7.41 19.77
C PRO A 295 -9.32 -6.97 18.32
N ILE A 296 -10.33 -6.93 17.44
CA ILE A 296 -10.14 -6.50 16.07
C ILE A 296 -9.96 -4.98 16.00
N GLY A 297 -10.80 -4.23 16.72
CA GLY A 297 -10.68 -2.77 16.81
C GLY A 297 -9.39 -2.34 17.51
N ALA A 298 -9.00 -3.05 18.60
CA ALA A 298 -7.74 -2.78 19.28
C ALA A 298 -6.52 -3.00 18.35
N LEU A 299 -6.48 -4.09 17.59
CA LEU A 299 -5.41 -4.35 16.64
C LEU A 299 -5.42 -3.34 15.48
N ALA A 300 -6.60 -2.88 15.04
CA ALA A 300 -6.71 -1.82 14.06
C ALA A 300 -6.11 -0.50 14.56
N ALA A 301 -6.36 -0.15 15.82
CA ALA A 301 -5.77 1.05 16.44
C ALA A 301 -4.25 0.93 16.54
N ILE A 302 -3.72 -0.22 17.00
CA ILE A 302 -2.27 -0.49 17.06
C ILE A 302 -1.62 -0.32 15.69
N TYR A 303 -2.24 -0.88 14.64
CA TYR A 303 -1.70 -0.74 13.28
C TYR A 303 -1.81 0.70 12.78
N ALA A 304 -2.90 1.40 13.06
CA ALA A 304 -3.06 2.81 12.67
C ALA A 304 -2.02 3.70 13.35
N ASP A 305 -1.74 3.50 14.64
CA ASP A 305 -0.71 4.25 15.37
C ASP A 305 0.70 3.96 14.82
N TYR A 306 0.99 2.70 14.50
CA TYR A 306 2.22 2.33 13.81
C TYR A 306 2.38 3.07 12.48
N LEU A 307 1.35 3.03 11.62
CA LEU A 307 1.35 3.74 10.33
C LEU A 307 1.43 5.26 10.50
N LEU A 308 0.83 5.82 11.55
CA LEU A 308 0.86 7.25 11.82
C LEU A 308 2.30 7.72 12.10
N GLY A 309 3.08 6.93 12.85
CA GLY A 309 4.51 7.17 13.07
C GLY A 309 5.28 7.18 11.75
N LEU A 310 5.05 6.19 10.89
CA LEU A 310 5.71 6.09 9.58
C LEU A 310 5.31 7.23 8.63
N ALA A 311 4.02 7.60 8.61
CA ALA A 311 3.52 8.70 7.77
C ALA A 311 4.13 10.05 8.17
N ARG A 312 4.41 10.25 9.46
CA ARG A 312 5.11 11.44 9.97
C ARG A 312 6.59 11.45 9.61
N ALA A 313 7.24 10.30 9.68
CA ALA A 313 8.66 10.17 9.35
C ALA A 313 8.94 10.37 7.85
N GLU A 314 8.09 9.82 6.98
CA GLU A 314 8.29 9.83 5.53
C GLU A 314 7.03 10.29 4.76
N PRO A 315 6.53 11.51 5.04
CA PRO A 315 5.24 11.96 4.50
C PRO A 315 5.21 12.06 2.97
N GLY A 316 6.33 12.35 2.34
CA GLY A 316 6.45 12.43 0.87
C GLY A 316 6.42 11.09 0.15
N GLN A 317 6.63 9.98 0.86
CA GLN A 317 6.63 8.63 0.31
C GLN A 317 5.39 7.81 0.73
N PHE A 318 4.65 8.29 1.73
CA PHE A 318 3.43 7.64 2.19
C PHE A 318 2.31 7.82 1.17
N GLY A 319 1.81 6.72 0.64
CA GLY A 319 0.70 6.69 -0.33
C GLY A 319 -0.68 6.60 0.31
N GLY A 320 -0.74 6.37 1.62
CA GLY A 320 -1.98 6.18 2.39
C GLY A 320 -2.89 7.41 2.47
N TRP A 321 -2.40 8.60 2.10
CA TRP A 321 -3.21 9.82 2.06
C TRP A 321 -4.51 9.67 1.26
N ALA A 322 -4.50 8.88 0.19
CA ALA A 322 -5.68 8.62 -0.62
C ALA A 322 -6.74 7.77 0.08
N MET A 323 -6.35 7.03 1.14
CA MET A 323 -7.19 6.09 1.88
C MET A 323 -7.87 6.74 3.10
N MET A 324 -7.44 7.96 3.46
CA MET A 324 -8.02 8.72 4.57
C MET A 324 -9.34 9.36 4.16
N ARG A 325 -10.26 9.46 5.12
CA ARG A 325 -11.56 10.15 5.01
C ARG A 325 -11.75 11.06 6.22
N ALA A 326 -12.50 12.14 6.05
CA ALA A 326 -12.94 12.95 7.16
C ALA A 326 -14.05 12.24 7.93
N ILE A 327 -14.07 12.36 9.25
CA ILE A 327 -15.04 11.67 10.13
C ILE A 327 -16.48 12.08 9.78
N ASP A 328 -16.71 13.33 9.46
CA ASP A 328 -18.00 13.91 9.07
C ASP A 328 -18.54 13.40 7.71
N GLN A 329 -17.69 12.78 6.90
CA GLN A 329 -18.09 12.19 5.59
C GLN A 329 -18.54 10.73 5.70
N GLU A 330 -18.48 10.12 6.89
CA GLU A 330 -18.86 8.73 7.11
C GLU A 330 -20.31 8.52 7.52
N GLY A 331 -21.05 9.60 7.78
CA GLY A 331 -22.45 9.59 8.24
C GLY A 331 -23.52 9.79 7.16
N GLY A 332 -23.14 9.84 5.86
CA GLY A 332 -24.06 10.07 4.76
C GLY A 332 -24.32 8.84 3.88
#